data_5c5e916af8b0eba98c2baf07b9e3468e
#
_entry.id   5c5e916af8b0eba98c2baf07b9e3468e
#
_cell.length_a   1.000
_cell.length_b   1.000
_cell.length_c   1.000
_cell.angle_alpha   90.00
_cell.angle_beta   90.00
_cell.angle_gamma   90.00
#
_symmetry.space_group_name_H-M   'P 1'
#
loop_
_entity.id
_entity.type
_entity.pdbx_description
1 polymer ?
#
loop_
_entity_poly.entity_id
_entity_poly.type
_entity_poly.pdbx_seq_one_letter_code
_entity_poly.pdbx_strand_id
1 'polypeptide(L)'
;MAQNIFRGLGVALITPFKADGSVDYQSLKRLVEFQIDNGADFLCILATTGEAPCLTQEEKDKITELVKDVNKGRVKILKYCGGNNTAAVVEEIKNSDWSGIDGILSICPYYNKPSQEGLYQHFKAIAQVSPLPIVLYNVPGRTGINMKPETTCRIARDFPNVVAVKEESGSLDQVDEIIKNKPDNFEVISGDDALTFSMIASGAAGVISVIGNALPKAFSRMIRLEFRGEYEPARKIHHSFTELYSLLFVDGNPAGVKALLNDMGFIENELRLPLVPTRIATKQKMSEILRTLNI
;
A
#
# COMPACT_ATOMS: atom_id res chain seq x y z
N MET A 1 1.45 8.56 24.51
CA MET A 1 0.67 8.22 23.29
C MET A 1 1.63 7.56 22.32
N ALA A 2 1.37 6.33 21.89
CA ALA A 2 2.17 5.69 20.86
C ALA A 2 2.01 6.52 19.57
N GLN A 3 3.09 7.09 19.10
CA GLN A 3 3.10 7.88 17.86
C GLN A 3 2.77 6.93 16.70
N ASN A 4 1.75 7.26 15.91
CA ASN A 4 1.42 6.47 14.72
C ASN A 4 2.60 6.46 13.76
N ILE A 5 3.23 5.29 13.62
CA ILE A 5 4.46 5.13 12.84
C ILE A 5 4.21 5.10 11.33
N PHE A 6 2.95 4.91 10.87
CA PHE A 6 2.55 4.86 9.47
C PHE A 6 1.53 5.95 9.13
N ARG A 7 1.93 7.20 9.31
CA ARG A 7 1.12 8.38 9.00
C ARG A 7 1.65 9.08 7.74
N GLY A 8 0.74 9.62 6.91
CA GLY A 8 1.12 10.36 5.71
C GLY A 8 1.07 9.53 4.44
N LEU A 9 2.03 9.74 3.54
CA LEU A 9 2.14 9.03 2.29
C LEU A 9 3.01 7.77 2.45
N GLY A 10 2.37 6.62 2.48
CA GLY A 10 3.01 5.34 2.19
C GLY A 10 2.92 5.02 0.71
N VAL A 11 3.98 4.47 0.13
CA VAL A 11 3.97 4.06 -1.27
C VAL A 11 4.02 2.54 -1.38
N ALA A 12 2.98 1.96 -2.01
CA ALA A 12 2.98 0.54 -2.38
C ALA A 12 3.98 0.33 -3.53
N LEU A 13 5.24 0.11 -3.18
CA LEU A 13 6.36 0.12 -4.11
C LEU A 13 6.20 -0.97 -5.17
N ILE A 14 6.36 -0.60 -6.46
CA ILE A 14 6.39 -1.56 -7.58
C ILE A 14 7.72 -2.32 -7.57
N THR A 15 7.75 -3.49 -8.20
CA THR A 15 8.98 -4.21 -8.53
C THR A 15 9.27 -4.02 -10.02
N PRO A 16 10.33 -3.30 -10.40
CA PRO A 16 10.72 -3.17 -11.80
C PRO A 16 11.25 -4.49 -12.35
N PHE A 17 10.88 -4.82 -13.58
CA PHE A 17 11.43 -5.95 -14.32
C PHE A 17 12.11 -5.48 -15.60
N LYS A 18 13.08 -6.26 -16.07
CA LYS A 18 13.71 -6.12 -17.39
C LYS A 18 12.92 -6.93 -18.44
N ALA A 19 13.21 -6.72 -19.72
CA ALA A 19 12.59 -7.42 -20.84
C ALA A 19 12.76 -8.96 -20.75
N ASP A 20 13.81 -9.45 -20.09
CA ASP A 20 14.02 -10.89 -19.83
C ASP A 20 13.22 -11.43 -18.63
N GLY A 21 12.41 -10.58 -18.00
CA GLY A 21 11.61 -10.91 -16.82
C GLY A 21 12.39 -10.92 -15.50
N SER A 22 13.69 -10.66 -15.50
CA SER A 22 14.46 -10.53 -14.25
C SER A 22 14.15 -9.23 -13.50
N VAL A 23 14.35 -9.21 -12.18
CA VAL A 23 14.16 -7.99 -11.37
C VAL A 23 15.24 -6.96 -11.75
N ASP A 24 14.82 -5.74 -12.07
CA ASP A 24 15.71 -4.61 -12.29
C ASP A 24 16.04 -3.90 -10.96
N TYR A 25 17.03 -4.42 -10.28
CA TYR A 25 17.49 -3.88 -9.00
C TYR A 25 18.05 -2.46 -9.12
N GLN A 26 18.59 -2.08 -10.29
CA GLN A 26 19.15 -0.73 -10.50
C GLN A 26 18.01 0.31 -10.58
N SER A 27 16.95 -0.01 -11.33
CA SER A 27 15.76 0.85 -11.39
C SER A 27 15.02 0.87 -10.05
N LEU A 28 14.96 -0.25 -9.33
CA LEU A 28 14.40 -0.29 -7.98
C LEU A 28 15.15 0.66 -7.03
N LYS A 29 16.47 0.64 -7.05
CA LYS A 29 17.29 1.56 -6.25
C LYS A 29 16.95 3.03 -6.52
N ARG A 30 16.89 3.42 -7.81
CA ARG A 30 16.51 4.78 -8.23
C ARG A 30 15.10 5.15 -7.77
N LEU A 31 14.16 4.19 -7.86
CA LEU A 31 12.78 4.40 -7.45
C LEU A 31 12.67 4.63 -5.95
N VAL A 32 13.38 3.86 -5.12
CA VAL A 32 13.41 4.06 -3.66
C VAL A 32 13.91 5.45 -3.30
N GLU A 33 15.06 5.88 -3.87
CA GLU A 33 15.58 7.25 -3.68
C GLU A 33 14.54 8.29 -4.10
N PHE A 34 13.95 8.12 -5.30
CA PHE A 34 12.93 9.03 -5.82
C PHE A 34 11.74 9.18 -4.86
N GLN A 35 11.25 8.07 -4.26
CA GLN A 35 10.15 8.13 -3.31
C GLN A 35 10.52 8.95 -2.06
N ILE A 36 11.66 8.64 -1.47
CA ILE A 36 12.12 9.28 -0.24
C ILE A 36 12.34 10.78 -0.47
N ASP A 37 13.04 11.15 -1.54
CA ASP A 37 13.39 12.54 -1.86
C ASP A 37 12.15 13.38 -2.24
N ASN A 38 11.04 12.73 -2.66
CA ASN A 38 9.81 13.39 -3.03
C ASN A 38 8.68 13.24 -2.01
N GLY A 39 9.00 12.88 -0.78
CA GLY A 39 8.13 13.07 0.37
C GLY A 39 7.25 11.87 0.72
N ALA A 40 7.63 10.66 0.34
CA ALA A 40 7.08 9.46 0.97
C ALA A 40 7.46 9.43 2.46
N ASP A 41 6.49 9.17 3.32
CA ASP A 41 6.68 9.07 4.76
C ASP A 41 7.03 7.62 5.17
N PHE A 42 6.62 6.64 4.35
CA PHE A 42 7.01 5.24 4.51
C PHE A 42 6.90 4.47 3.18
N LEU A 43 7.60 3.34 3.09
CA LEU A 43 7.57 2.45 1.93
C LEU A 43 6.84 1.16 2.30
N CYS A 44 5.86 0.77 1.50
CA CYS A 44 5.21 -0.53 1.61
C CYS A 44 5.77 -1.47 0.53
N ILE A 45 6.54 -2.47 0.95
CA ILE A 45 7.25 -3.37 0.04
C ILE A 45 6.59 -4.74 -0.05
N LEU A 46 6.79 -5.41 -1.20
CA LEU A 46 6.35 -6.79 -1.46
C LEU A 46 4.83 -6.99 -1.32
N ALA A 47 4.03 -5.91 -1.49
CA ALA A 47 2.58 -5.98 -1.50
C ALA A 47 2.04 -6.30 -2.92
N THR A 48 0.73 -6.17 -3.12
CA THR A 48 0.05 -6.43 -4.39
C THR A 48 0.69 -5.67 -5.56
N THR A 49 0.92 -4.37 -5.37
CA THR A 49 1.52 -3.49 -6.38
C THR A 49 2.98 -3.86 -6.69
N GLY A 50 3.67 -4.49 -5.76
CA GLY A 50 5.02 -5.05 -5.94
C GLY A 50 5.05 -6.43 -6.61
N GLU A 51 3.91 -6.95 -7.09
CA GLU A 51 3.79 -8.26 -7.76
C GLU A 51 4.37 -9.42 -6.91
N ALA A 52 4.28 -9.34 -5.58
CA ALA A 52 4.89 -10.32 -4.68
C ALA A 52 4.54 -11.79 -4.95
N PRO A 53 3.33 -12.17 -5.42
CA PRO A 53 3.03 -13.56 -5.79
C PRO A 53 3.86 -14.09 -6.96
N CYS A 54 4.43 -13.20 -7.79
CA CYS A 54 5.23 -13.56 -8.96
C CYS A 54 6.75 -13.54 -8.68
N LEU A 55 7.15 -13.32 -7.42
CA LEU A 55 8.55 -13.28 -7.00
C LEU A 55 8.95 -14.57 -6.28
N THR A 56 10.16 -15.05 -6.55
CA THR A 56 10.79 -16.11 -5.74
C THR A 56 11.15 -15.58 -4.35
N GLN A 57 11.40 -16.48 -3.39
CA GLN A 57 11.83 -16.06 -2.05
C GLN A 57 13.18 -15.31 -2.10
N GLU A 58 14.12 -15.80 -2.90
CA GLU A 58 15.43 -15.15 -3.10
C GLU A 58 15.27 -13.71 -3.64
N GLU A 59 14.35 -13.48 -4.58
CA GLU A 59 14.08 -12.14 -5.10
C GLU A 59 13.46 -11.23 -4.02
N LYS A 60 12.51 -11.76 -3.23
CA LYS A 60 11.91 -11.01 -2.10
C LYS A 60 12.95 -10.60 -1.09
N ASP A 61 13.88 -11.48 -0.75
CA ASP A 61 14.95 -11.21 0.20
C ASP A 61 15.91 -10.14 -0.36
N LYS A 62 16.34 -10.27 -1.62
CA LYS A 62 17.20 -9.28 -2.28
C LYS A 62 16.53 -7.91 -2.41
N ILE A 63 15.23 -7.86 -2.74
CA ILE A 63 14.45 -6.61 -2.77
C ILE A 63 14.41 -5.98 -1.38
N THR A 64 14.14 -6.78 -0.34
CA THR A 64 14.09 -6.29 1.04
C THR A 64 15.44 -5.68 1.47
N GLU A 65 16.55 -6.39 1.25
CA GLU A 65 17.88 -5.89 1.59
C GLU A 65 18.24 -4.63 0.80
N LEU A 66 17.98 -4.60 -0.50
CA LEU A 66 18.22 -3.40 -1.32
C LEU A 66 17.44 -2.19 -0.80
N VAL A 67 16.16 -2.36 -0.46
CA VAL A 67 15.35 -1.24 0.06
C VAL A 67 15.89 -0.77 1.41
N LYS A 68 16.29 -1.67 2.31
CA LYS A 68 16.93 -1.33 3.59
C LYS A 68 18.23 -0.54 3.38
N ASP A 69 19.10 -1.04 2.50
CA ASP A 69 20.41 -0.43 2.19
C ASP A 69 20.27 0.97 1.59
N VAL A 70 19.31 1.16 0.72
CA VAL A 70 19.02 2.46 0.11
C VAL A 70 18.33 3.39 1.12
N ASN A 71 17.34 2.90 1.84
CA ASN A 71 16.58 3.69 2.81
C ASN A 71 17.43 4.22 3.98
N LYS A 72 18.35 3.43 4.51
CA LYS A 72 19.22 3.79 5.65
C LYS A 72 18.45 4.39 6.83
N GLY A 73 17.22 3.93 7.06
CA GLY A 73 16.36 4.40 8.14
C GLY A 73 15.77 5.81 7.95
N ARG A 74 15.82 6.39 6.74
CA ARG A 74 15.26 7.73 6.45
C ARG A 74 13.76 7.77 6.57
N VAL A 75 13.08 6.69 6.16
CA VAL A 75 11.64 6.52 6.29
C VAL A 75 11.31 5.13 6.84
N LYS A 76 10.06 4.93 7.27
CA LYS A 76 9.63 3.62 7.77
C LYS A 76 9.43 2.61 6.64
N ILE A 77 9.66 1.32 6.93
CA ILE A 77 9.42 0.22 6.00
C ILE A 77 8.32 -0.68 6.55
N LEU A 78 7.23 -0.79 5.80
CA LEU A 78 6.13 -1.72 6.02
C LEU A 78 6.27 -2.89 5.03
N LYS A 79 6.57 -4.10 5.52
CA LYS A 79 6.73 -5.28 4.67
C LYS A 79 5.46 -6.12 4.67
N TYR A 80 5.03 -6.54 3.49
CA TYR A 80 3.90 -7.47 3.39
C TYR A 80 4.30 -8.87 3.87
N CYS A 81 3.46 -9.44 4.71
CA CYS A 81 3.46 -10.85 5.07
C CYS A 81 2.02 -11.27 5.35
N GLY A 82 1.45 -12.11 4.50
CA GLY A 82 0.06 -12.53 4.61
C GLY A 82 -0.32 -13.58 3.59
N GLY A 83 -1.46 -14.22 3.84
CA GLY A 83 -1.94 -15.31 3.00
C GLY A 83 -3.28 -15.86 3.49
N ASN A 84 -3.74 -16.92 2.85
CA ASN A 84 -5.00 -17.57 3.20
C ASN A 84 -4.83 -18.88 3.99
N ASN A 85 -3.60 -19.20 4.40
CA ASN A 85 -3.26 -20.29 5.31
C ASN A 85 -2.63 -19.70 6.58
N THR A 86 -3.38 -19.63 7.68
CA THR A 86 -2.93 -19.05 8.94
C THR A 86 -1.62 -19.65 9.45
N ALA A 87 -1.48 -20.98 9.39
CA ALA A 87 -0.28 -21.65 9.88
C ALA A 87 0.97 -21.25 9.06
N ALA A 88 0.85 -21.15 7.74
CA ALA A 88 1.95 -20.72 6.88
C ALA A 88 2.37 -19.26 7.16
N VAL A 89 1.40 -18.35 7.37
CA VAL A 89 1.71 -16.94 7.73
C VAL A 89 2.40 -16.85 9.09
N VAL A 90 1.94 -17.61 10.08
CA VAL A 90 2.55 -17.69 11.40
C VAL A 90 3.98 -18.20 11.32
N GLU A 91 4.22 -19.22 10.52
CA GLU A 91 5.54 -19.82 10.31
C GLU A 91 6.49 -18.85 9.60
N GLU A 92 6.00 -18.16 8.56
CA GLU A 92 6.76 -17.11 7.86
C GLU A 92 7.17 -15.99 8.81
N ILE A 93 6.24 -15.50 9.67
CA ILE A 93 6.55 -14.44 10.64
C ILE A 93 7.62 -14.88 11.64
N LYS A 94 7.55 -16.12 12.14
CA LYS A 94 8.51 -16.63 13.13
C LYS A 94 9.91 -16.82 12.58
N ASN A 95 10.02 -17.21 11.30
CA ASN A 95 11.28 -17.61 10.68
C ASN A 95 11.93 -16.50 9.84
N SER A 96 11.24 -15.37 9.61
CA SER A 96 11.79 -14.24 8.84
C SER A 96 12.70 -13.35 9.68
N ASP A 97 13.72 -12.78 9.05
CA ASP A 97 14.47 -11.66 9.60
C ASP A 97 13.67 -10.36 9.42
N TRP A 98 13.35 -9.72 10.53
CA TRP A 98 12.63 -8.45 10.58
C TRP A 98 13.53 -7.26 10.89
N SER A 99 14.85 -7.43 10.92
CA SER A 99 15.79 -6.34 11.17
C SER A 99 15.64 -5.24 10.10
N GLY A 100 15.50 -3.99 10.55
CA GLY A 100 15.32 -2.83 9.68
C GLY A 100 13.92 -2.70 9.05
N ILE A 101 12.95 -3.54 9.47
CA ILE A 101 11.53 -3.44 9.11
C ILE A 101 10.77 -2.86 10.30
N ASP A 102 9.82 -1.94 10.04
CA ASP A 102 9.09 -1.23 11.09
C ASP A 102 7.70 -1.79 11.34
N GLY A 103 7.15 -2.61 10.43
CA GLY A 103 5.85 -3.24 10.60
C GLY A 103 5.49 -4.22 9.51
N ILE A 104 4.42 -4.96 9.74
CA ILE A 104 3.91 -6.01 8.87
C ILE A 104 2.54 -5.60 8.31
N LEU A 105 2.40 -5.59 6.97
CA LEU A 105 1.10 -5.49 6.31
C LEU A 105 0.54 -6.89 6.08
N SER A 106 -0.60 -7.22 6.70
CA SER A 106 -1.19 -8.55 6.58
C SER A 106 -2.61 -8.50 6.03
N ILE A 107 -2.82 -9.15 4.89
CA ILE A 107 -4.09 -9.16 4.15
C ILE A 107 -5.11 -10.12 4.76
N CYS A 108 -6.40 -9.80 4.66
CA CYS A 108 -7.47 -10.74 4.92
C CYS A 108 -7.31 -12.01 4.07
N PRO A 109 -7.52 -13.22 4.61
CA PRO A 109 -7.48 -14.46 3.84
C PRO A 109 -8.39 -14.38 2.61
N TYR A 110 -7.82 -14.65 1.45
CA TYR A 110 -8.50 -14.65 0.16
C TYR A 110 -8.89 -16.06 -0.27
N TYR A 111 -9.81 -16.18 -1.22
CA TYR A 111 -10.24 -17.43 -1.86
C TYR A 111 -11.10 -18.32 -0.95
N ASN A 112 -10.63 -18.75 0.22
CA ASN A 112 -11.33 -19.63 1.16
C ASN A 112 -12.38 -18.92 2.05
N LYS A 113 -12.50 -17.59 1.96
CA LYS A 113 -13.57 -16.73 2.50
C LYS A 113 -14.01 -17.08 3.93
N PRO A 114 -13.17 -16.86 4.95
CA PRO A 114 -13.52 -17.14 6.33
C PRO A 114 -14.69 -16.27 6.83
N SER A 115 -15.40 -16.73 7.87
CA SER A 115 -16.36 -15.90 8.60
C SER A 115 -15.66 -14.74 9.35
N GLN A 116 -16.42 -13.81 9.92
CA GLN A 116 -15.85 -12.73 10.76
C GLN A 116 -15.08 -13.29 11.97
N GLU A 117 -15.57 -14.36 12.58
CA GLU A 117 -14.84 -15.04 13.65
C GLU A 117 -13.57 -15.72 13.12
N GLY A 118 -13.61 -16.29 11.92
CA GLY A 118 -12.42 -16.84 11.24
C GLY A 118 -11.36 -15.78 10.96
N LEU A 119 -11.77 -14.57 10.54
CA LEU A 119 -10.88 -13.41 10.41
C LEU A 119 -10.24 -13.02 11.75
N TYR A 120 -11.06 -12.94 12.80
CA TYR A 120 -10.57 -12.65 14.14
C TYR A 120 -9.53 -13.67 14.61
N GLN A 121 -9.80 -14.96 14.47
CA GLN A 121 -8.88 -16.02 14.89
C GLN A 121 -7.59 -16.04 14.04
N HIS A 122 -7.69 -15.74 12.74
CA HIS A 122 -6.53 -15.58 11.86
C HIS A 122 -5.60 -14.48 12.34
N PHE A 123 -6.13 -13.26 12.54
CA PHE A 123 -5.31 -12.14 12.99
C PHE A 123 -4.87 -12.25 14.45
N LYS A 124 -5.63 -12.91 15.31
CA LYS A 124 -5.18 -13.29 16.65
C LYS A 124 -3.91 -14.13 16.62
N ALA A 125 -3.90 -15.19 15.79
CA ALA A 125 -2.74 -16.07 15.67
C ALA A 125 -1.51 -15.31 15.15
N ILE A 126 -1.69 -14.40 14.19
CA ILE A 126 -0.64 -13.52 13.66
C ILE A 126 -0.14 -12.55 14.74
N ALA A 127 -1.06 -11.88 15.43
CA ALA A 127 -0.73 -10.89 16.46
C ALA A 127 0.07 -11.49 17.63
N GLN A 128 -0.23 -12.73 18.00
CA GLN A 128 0.44 -13.43 19.08
C GLN A 128 1.91 -13.76 18.80
N VAL A 129 2.32 -13.83 17.53
CA VAL A 129 3.69 -14.22 17.15
C VAL A 129 4.49 -13.08 16.50
N SER A 130 3.83 -12.00 16.11
CA SER A 130 4.48 -10.89 15.44
C SER A 130 5.42 -10.12 16.36
N PRO A 131 6.71 -9.98 16.00
CA PRO A 131 7.65 -9.15 16.74
C PRO A 131 7.49 -7.65 16.44
N LEU A 132 6.67 -7.30 15.43
CA LEU A 132 6.49 -5.94 14.94
C LEU A 132 5.02 -5.52 14.96
N PRO A 133 4.74 -4.22 14.91
CA PRO A 133 3.40 -3.69 14.68
C PRO A 133 2.78 -4.24 13.40
N ILE A 134 1.46 -4.52 13.45
CA ILE A 134 0.69 -5.07 12.34
C ILE A 134 -0.27 -4.02 11.81
N VAL A 135 -0.29 -3.88 10.48
CA VAL A 135 -1.32 -3.19 9.71
C VAL A 135 -2.20 -4.24 9.05
N LEU A 136 -3.46 -4.30 9.43
CA LEU A 136 -4.46 -5.15 8.77
C LEU A 136 -4.69 -4.65 7.33
N TYR A 137 -5.00 -5.55 6.40
CA TYR A 137 -5.31 -5.14 5.03
C TYR A 137 -6.65 -5.73 4.58
N ASN A 138 -7.67 -4.87 4.49
CA ASN A 138 -9.01 -5.20 4.03
C ASN A 138 -9.21 -4.72 2.59
N VAL A 139 -9.36 -5.64 1.64
CA VAL A 139 -9.52 -5.35 0.20
C VAL A 139 -10.51 -6.34 -0.43
N PRO A 140 -11.81 -6.17 -0.19
CA PRO A 140 -12.84 -7.13 -0.62
C PRO A 140 -12.84 -7.43 -2.11
N GLY A 141 -12.51 -6.42 -2.94
CA GLY A 141 -12.44 -6.58 -4.39
C GLY A 141 -11.37 -7.59 -4.86
N ARG A 142 -10.38 -7.92 -4.01
CA ARG A 142 -9.34 -8.89 -4.30
C ARG A 142 -9.49 -10.18 -3.51
N THR A 143 -9.89 -10.08 -2.24
CA THR A 143 -9.96 -11.24 -1.35
C THR A 143 -11.29 -12.00 -1.48
N GLY A 144 -12.36 -11.32 -1.92
CA GLY A 144 -13.71 -11.85 -1.94
C GLY A 144 -14.36 -11.93 -0.55
N ILE A 145 -13.72 -11.34 0.47
CA ILE A 145 -14.22 -11.22 1.84
C ILE A 145 -14.02 -9.80 2.36
N ASN A 146 -15.03 -9.26 3.05
CA ASN A 146 -14.94 -7.97 3.74
C ASN A 146 -14.85 -8.17 5.25
N MET A 147 -13.81 -7.63 5.86
CA MET A 147 -13.69 -7.52 7.31
C MET A 147 -14.53 -6.34 7.79
N LYS A 148 -15.57 -6.61 8.56
CA LYS A 148 -16.52 -5.60 9.04
C LYS A 148 -15.90 -4.69 10.11
N PRO A 149 -16.44 -3.47 10.30
CA PRO A 149 -15.97 -2.53 11.32
C PRO A 149 -15.88 -3.13 12.72
N GLU A 150 -16.88 -3.89 13.12
CA GLU A 150 -16.92 -4.52 14.46
C GLU A 150 -15.76 -5.50 14.64
N THR A 151 -15.44 -6.29 13.59
CA THR A 151 -14.33 -7.25 13.62
C THR A 151 -13.00 -6.52 13.67
N THR A 152 -12.82 -5.49 12.84
CA THR A 152 -11.63 -4.63 12.82
C THR A 152 -11.37 -4.01 14.19
N CYS A 153 -12.39 -3.36 14.76
CA CYS A 153 -12.28 -2.70 16.06
C CYS A 153 -12.10 -3.70 17.22
N ARG A 154 -12.68 -4.91 17.15
CA ARG A 154 -12.44 -5.98 18.12
C ARG A 154 -10.99 -6.43 18.11
N ILE A 155 -10.43 -6.70 16.92
CA ILE A 155 -9.02 -7.08 16.77
C ILE A 155 -8.10 -5.97 17.33
N ALA A 156 -8.38 -4.71 16.99
CA ALA A 156 -7.59 -3.56 17.44
C ALA A 156 -7.61 -3.38 18.98
N ARG A 157 -8.74 -3.68 19.63
CA ARG A 157 -8.85 -3.63 21.11
C ARG A 157 -8.12 -4.78 21.80
N ASP A 158 -8.22 -5.99 21.23
CA ASP A 158 -7.71 -7.20 21.86
C ASP A 158 -6.19 -7.38 21.65
N PHE A 159 -5.62 -6.77 20.60
CA PHE A 159 -4.21 -6.90 20.23
C PHE A 159 -3.55 -5.52 20.04
N PRO A 160 -2.90 -4.97 21.08
CA PRO A 160 -2.29 -3.62 21.03
C PRO A 160 -1.17 -3.45 19.98
N ASN A 161 -0.58 -4.55 19.51
CA ASN A 161 0.39 -4.55 18.41
C ASN A 161 -0.26 -4.52 17.02
N VAL A 162 -1.59 -4.61 16.93
CA VAL A 162 -2.34 -4.29 15.71
C VAL A 162 -2.66 -2.80 15.73
N VAL A 163 -1.91 -2.02 14.95
CA VAL A 163 -1.86 -0.56 15.08
C VAL A 163 -2.66 0.20 14.02
N ALA A 164 -3.02 -0.45 12.93
CA ALA A 164 -3.80 0.18 11.86
C ALA A 164 -4.52 -0.84 11.00
N VAL A 165 -5.45 -0.32 10.17
CA VAL A 165 -6.00 -1.01 9.02
C VAL A 165 -5.76 -0.21 7.75
N LYS A 166 -5.20 -0.85 6.70
CA LYS A 166 -5.31 -0.39 5.32
C LYS A 166 -6.68 -0.79 4.81
N GLU A 167 -7.55 0.22 4.65
CA GLU A 167 -8.94 0.02 4.26
C GLU A 167 -9.14 0.34 2.77
N GLU A 168 -9.51 -0.68 2.00
CA GLU A 168 -9.70 -0.63 0.54
C GLU A 168 -11.03 -1.30 0.15
N SER A 169 -12.09 -1.13 1.00
CA SER A 169 -13.44 -1.64 0.68
C SER A 169 -14.18 -0.80 -0.35
N GLY A 170 -13.77 0.45 -0.55
CA GLY A 170 -14.50 1.41 -1.37
C GLY A 170 -15.71 2.06 -0.67
N SER A 171 -15.93 1.79 0.63
CA SER A 171 -17.06 2.30 1.41
C SER A 171 -16.62 3.34 2.44
N LEU A 172 -16.98 4.61 2.21
CA LEU A 172 -16.75 5.67 3.20
C LEU A 172 -17.56 5.44 4.48
N ASP A 173 -18.77 4.89 4.39
CA ASP A 173 -19.57 4.55 5.57
C ASP A 173 -18.84 3.56 6.48
N GLN A 174 -18.17 2.54 5.90
CA GLN A 174 -17.37 1.58 6.66
C GLN A 174 -16.14 2.25 7.30
N VAL A 175 -15.50 3.15 6.56
CA VAL A 175 -14.37 3.94 7.07
C VAL A 175 -14.79 4.78 8.29
N ASP A 176 -15.89 5.51 8.17
CA ASP A 176 -16.41 6.36 9.24
C ASP A 176 -16.81 5.54 10.47
N GLU A 177 -17.42 4.37 10.26
CA GLU A 177 -17.77 3.45 11.35
C GLU A 177 -16.53 2.92 12.09
N ILE A 178 -15.46 2.58 11.36
CA ILE A 178 -14.19 2.17 11.99
C ILE A 178 -13.58 3.34 12.77
N ILE A 179 -13.48 4.54 12.15
CA ILE A 179 -12.89 5.72 12.78
C ILE A 179 -13.62 6.09 14.08
N LYS A 180 -14.97 6.03 14.06
CA LYS A 180 -15.81 6.30 15.23
C LYS A 180 -15.60 5.32 16.38
N ASN A 181 -15.36 4.04 16.09
CA ASN A 181 -15.40 2.95 17.08
C ASN A 181 -14.02 2.36 17.42
N LYS A 182 -12.96 2.77 16.73
CA LYS A 182 -11.59 2.30 16.96
C LYS A 182 -11.03 2.74 18.31
N PRO A 183 -10.11 2.01 18.92
CA PRO A 183 -9.35 2.51 20.07
C PRO A 183 -8.39 3.64 19.65
N ASP A 184 -7.98 4.49 20.59
CA ASP A 184 -7.15 5.68 20.34
C ASP A 184 -5.78 5.37 19.71
N ASN A 185 -5.24 4.20 19.98
CA ASN A 185 -3.93 3.76 19.48
C ASN A 185 -4.01 3.01 18.13
N PHE A 186 -5.16 3.00 17.48
CA PHE A 186 -5.38 2.34 16.19
C PHE A 186 -5.73 3.36 15.12
N GLU A 187 -5.22 3.16 13.89
CA GLU A 187 -5.44 4.10 12.80
C GLU A 187 -6.10 3.45 11.57
N VAL A 188 -6.78 4.29 10.80
CA VAL A 188 -7.27 3.92 9.47
C VAL A 188 -6.36 4.58 8.43
N ILE A 189 -5.88 3.77 7.49
CA ILE A 189 -5.02 4.20 6.38
C ILE A 189 -5.77 3.86 5.09
N SER A 190 -5.89 4.81 4.17
CA SER A 190 -6.51 4.57 2.88
C SER A 190 -5.71 3.54 2.06
N GLY A 191 -6.41 2.62 1.41
CA GLY A 191 -5.85 1.75 0.38
C GLY A 191 -6.22 2.20 -1.04
N ASP A 192 -7.06 3.23 -1.16
CA ASP A 192 -7.67 3.72 -2.39
C ASP A 192 -7.29 5.20 -2.62
N ASP A 193 -6.46 5.45 -3.64
CA ASP A 193 -5.99 6.79 -3.98
C ASP A 193 -7.15 7.76 -4.27
N ALA A 194 -8.23 7.29 -4.92
CA ALA A 194 -9.38 8.11 -5.27
C ALA A 194 -10.22 8.52 -4.05
N LEU A 195 -10.22 7.72 -2.99
CA LEU A 195 -10.96 8.00 -1.76
C LEU A 195 -10.11 8.67 -0.69
N THR A 196 -8.79 8.77 -0.88
CA THR A 196 -7.85 9.25 0.13
C THR A 196 -8.22 10.63 0.68
N PHE A 197 -8.58 11.58 -0.19
CA PHE A 197 -9.00 12.91 0.22
C PHE A 197 -10.20 12.85 1.20
N SER A 198 -11.24 12.12 0.85
CA SER A 198 -12.43 11.99 1.71
C SER A 198 -12.13 11.24 3.01
N MET A 199 -11.30 10.20 2.95
CA MET A 199 -10.93 9.41 4.12
C MET A 199 -10.08 10.23 5.12
N ILE A 200 -9.15 11.07 4.63
CA ILE A 200 -8.35 11.95 5.51
C ILE A 200 -9.25 13.02 6.14
N ALA A 201 -10.19 13.60 5.38
CA ALA A 201 -11.18 14.54 5.91
C ALA A 201 -12.05 13.92 7.02
N SER A 202 -12.35 12.60 6.93
CA SER A 202 -13.03 11.83 7.98
C SER A 202 -12.12 11.46 9.15
N GLY A 203 -10.80 11.60 9.05
CA GLY A 203 -9.86 11.33 10.14
C GLY A 203 -8.90 10.17 9.90
N ALA A 204 -8.75 9.69 8.66
CA ALA A 204 -7.72 8.71 8.33
C ALA A 204 -6.30 9.28 8.49
N ALA A 205 -5.36 8.43 8.83
CA ALA A 205 -3.97 8.81 9.12
C ALA A 205 -3.09 8.99 7.87
N GLY A 206 -3.59 8.64 6.69
CA GLY A 206 -2.83 8.72 5.45
C GLY A 206 -3.27 7.66 4.44
N VAL A 207 -2.34 7.22 3.60
CA VAL A 207 -2.60 6.28 2.50
C VAL A 207 -1.43 5.35 2.26
N ILE A 208 -1.71 4.15 1.75
CA ILE A 208 -0.73 3.29 1.07
C ILE A 208 -1.07 3.32 -0.42
N SER A 209 -0.40 4.19 -1.14
CA SER A 209 -0.74 4.70 -2.47
C SER A 209 -0.14 3.89 -3.61
N VAL A 210 -0.88 3.82 -4.72
CA VAL A 210 -0.39 3.34 -6.03
C VAL A 210 0.14 4.52 -6.86
N ILE A 211 -0.64 5.61 -7.00
CA ILE A 211 -0.23 6.80 -7.77
C ILE A 211 1.05 7.44 -7.20
N GLY A 212 1.28 7.31 -5.90
CA GLY A 212 2.49 7.76 -5.23
C GLY A 212 3.78 7.20 -5.83
N ASN A 213 3.78 6.03 -6.49
CA ASN A 213 4.94 5.54 -7.22
C ASN A 213 5.43 6.51 -8.31
N ALA A 214 4.50 7.14 -9.05
CA ALA A 214 4.81 8.05 -10.14
C ALA A 214 4.81 9.53 -9.70
N LEU A 215 3.91 9.92 -8.81
CA LEU A 215 3.66 11.31 -8.44
C LEU A 215 3.77 11.56 -6.92
N PRO A 216 4.85 11.12 -6.25
CA PRO A 216 4.97 11.18 -4.79
C PRO A 216 4.91 12.61 -4.26
N LYS A 217 5.59 13.57 -4.91
CA LYS A 217 5.66 14.96 -4.45
C LYS A 217 4.30 15.64 -4.39
N ALA A 218 3.51 15.51 -5.47
CA ALA A 218 2.20 16.13 -5.53
C ALA A 218 1.20 15.45 -4.61
N PHE A 219 1.23 14.12 -4.53
CA PHE A 219 0.32 13.36 -3.67
C PHE A 219 0.64 13.57 -2.18
N SER A 220 1.91 13.58 -1.81
CA SER A 220 2.36 13.96 -0.46
C SER A 220 1.95 15.40 -0.08
N ARG A 221 2.05 16.35 -1.03
CA ARG A 221 1.60 17.72 -0.82
C ARG A 221 0.10 17.78 -0.54
N MET A 222 -0.73 17.04 -1.27
CA MET A 222 -2.17 16.95 -1.02
C MET A 222 -2.46 16.53 0.42
N ILE A 223 -1.86 15.41 0.85
CA ILE A 223 -2.04 14.84 2.19
C ILE A 223 -1.61 15.84 3.28
N ARG A 224 -0.47 16.49 3.10
CA ARG A 224 0.04 17.47 4.07
C ARG A 224 -0.85 18.73 4.18
N LEU A 225 -1.44 19.16 3.07
CA LEU A 225 -2.42 20.26 3.07
C LEU A 225 -3.66 19.86 3.88
N GLU A 226 -4.18 18.65 3.67
CA GLU A 226 -5.33 18.16 4.43
C GLU A 226 -5.05 18.07 5.93
N PHE A 227 -3.89 17.55 6.33
CA PHE A 227 -3.50 17.50 7.75
C PHE A 227 -3.39 18.89 8.41
N ARG A 228 -3.23 19.95 7.62
CA ARG A 228 -3.26 21.32 8.10
C ARG A 228 -4.64 21.99 8.03
N GLY A 229 -5.66 21.26 7.55
CA GLY A 229 -7.01 21.79 7.32
C GLY A 229 -7.13 22.66 6.06
N GLU A 230 -6.13 22.66 5.20
CA GLU A 230 -6.09 23.41 3.94
C GLU A 230 -6.78 22.63 2.82
N TYR A 231 -8.08 22.36 2.97
CA TYR A 231 -8.83 21.48 2.09
C TYR A 231 -8.99 21.99 0.66
N GLU A 232 -9.10 23.31 0.45
CA GLU A 232 -9.32 23.83 -0.90
C GLU A 232 -8.11 23.59 -1.83
N PRO A 233 -6.86 23.94 -1.46
CA PRO A 233 -5.70 23.60 -2.29
C PRO A 233 -5.47 22.09 -2.39
N ALA A 234 -5.74 21.29 -1.36
CA ALA A 234 -5.66 19.85 -1.42
C ALA A 234 -6.65 19.25 -2.43
N ARG A 235 -7.90 19.73 -2.44
CA ARG A 235 -8.94 19.32 -3.37
C ARG A 235 -8.58 19.62 -4.82
N LYS A 236 -7.91 20.75 -5.10
CA LYS A 236 -7.43 21.05 -6.46
C LYS A 236 -6.44 20.00 -6.95
N ILE A 237 -5.53 19.55 -6.09
CA ILE A 237 -4.59 18.47 -6.42
C ILE A 237 -5.35 17.16 -6.62
N HIS A 238 -6.26 16.81 -5.71
CA HIS A 238 -7.10 15.60 -5.83
C HIS A 238 -7.84 15.57 -7.17
N HIS A 239 -8.52 16.66 -7.54
CA HIS A 239 -9.28 16.72 -8.79
C HIS A 239 -8.39 16.64 -10.03
N SER A 240 -7.13 17.10 -9.98
CA SER A 240 -6.21 16.98 -11.10
C SER A 240 -5.83 15.52 -11.40
N PHE A 241 -6.03 14.60 -10.45
CA PHE A 241 -5.74 13.17 -10.60
C PHE A 241 -6.97 12.31 -10.89
N THR A 242 -8.18 12.87 -10.92
CA THR A 242 -9.43 12.10 -10.99
C THR A 242 -9.46 11.08 -12.14
N GLU A 243 -9.02 11.47 -13.34
CA GLU A 243 -8.95 10.54 -14.47
C GLU A 243 -7.84 9.49 -14.31
N LEU A 244 -6.69 9.88 -13.76
CA LEU A 244 -5.57 8.95 -13.51
C LEU A 244 -5.94 7.85 -12.53
N TYR A 245 -6.69 8.15 -11.46
CA TYR A 245 -7.11 7.13 -10.50
C TYR A 245 -7.81 5.96 -11.19
N SER A 246 -8.74 6.24 -12.11
CA SER A 246 -9.44 5.19 -12.86
C SER A 246 -8.54 4.47 -13.85
N LEU A 247 -7.72 5.22 -14.61
CA LEU A 247 -6.86 4.68 -15.66
C LEU A 247 -5.75 3.77 -15.09
N LEU A 248 -5.26 4.04 -13.89
CA LEU A 248 -4.26 3.21 -13.23
C LEU A 248 -4.73 1.79 -12.95
N PHE A 249 -6.06 1.57 -12.85
CA PHE A 249 -6.64 0.28 -12.47
C PHE A 249 -7.44 -0.40 -13.58
N VAL A 250 -7.77 0.29 -14.68
CA VAL A 250 -8.67 -0.24 -15.74
C VAL A 250 -8.17 -1.53 -16.39
N ASP A 251 -6.87 -1.70 -16.52
CA ASP A 251 -6.22 -2.90 -17.05
C ASP A 251 -5.51 -3.71 -15.94
N GLY A 252 -5.85 -3.42 -14.68
CA GLY A 252 -5.25 -4.06 -13.50
C GLY A 252 -4.07 -3.28 -12.90
N ASN A 253 -3.82 -3.51 -11.62
CA ASN A 253 -2.70 -2.94 -10.87
C ASN A 253 -1.62 -4.02 -10.67
N PRO A 254 -0.33 -3.72 -11.03
CA PRO A 254 0.30 -2.42 -11.24
C PRO A 254 0.48 -1.98 -12.71
N ALA A 255 -0.25 -2.55 -13.68
CA ALA A 255 -0.01 -2.28 -15.11
C ALA A 255 -0.04 -0.78 -15.45
N GLY A 256 -1.03 -0.04 -14.95
CA GLY A 256 -1.16 1.40 -15.21
C GLY A 256 0.00 2.21 -14.63
N VAL A 257 0.36 2.01 -13.37
CA VAL A 257 1.43 2.79 -12.72
C VAL A 257 2.81 2.46 -13.29
N LYS A 258 3.06 1.22 -13.73
CA LYS A 258 4.28 0.86 -14.43
C LYS A 258 4.38 1.55 -15.79
N ALA A 259 3.26 1.67 -16.52
CA ALA A 259 3.22 2.43 -17.76
C ALA A 259 3.57 3.92 -17.56
N LEU A 260 3.06 4.56 -16.48
CA LEU A 260 3.44 5.94 -16.13
C LEU A 260 4.93 6.05 -15.82
N LEU A 261 5.46 5.17 -14.99
CA LEU A 261 6.89 5.16 -14.64
C LEU A 261 7.80 4.90 -15.84
N ASN A 262 7.33 4.11 -16.81
CA ASN A 262 8.02 3.92 -18.09
C ASN A 262 8.05 5.21 -18.92
N ASP A 263 6.93 5.93 -19.01
CA ASP A 263 6.87 7.22 -19.71
C ASP A 263 7.75 8.30 -19.05
N MET A 264 7.96 8.19 -17.74
CA MET A 264 8.89 9.03 -16.98
C MET A 264 10.35 8.58 -17.08
N GLY A 265 10.65 7.48 -17.78
CA GLY A 265 12.01 6.95 -17.96
C GLY A 265 12.60 6.24 -16.73
N PHE A 266 11.77 5.85 -15.76
CA PHE A 266 12.27 5.16 -14.54
C PHE A 266 12.51 3.68 -14.76
N ILE A 267 11.63 2.98 -15.52
CA ILE A 267 11.62 1.53 -15.66
C ILE A 267 11.25 1.10 -17.09
N GLU A 268 11.53 -0.16 -17.43
CA GLU A 268 10.88 -0.82 -18.56
C GLU A 268 9.42 -1.15 -18.22
N ASN A 269 8.53 -1.18 -19.23
CA ASN A 269 7.10 -1.44 -19.01
C ASN A 269 6.81 -2.95 -18.99
N GLU A 270 7.47 -3.66 -18.09
CA GLU A 270 7.42 -5.12 -17.98
C GLU A 270 6.70 -5.56 -16.72
N LEU A 271 5.87 -6.60 -16.86
CA LEU A 271 5.17 -7.29 -15.79
C LEU A 271 5.42 -8.80 -15.90
N ARG A 272 5.21 -9.53 -14.82
CA ARG A 272 5.22 -11.00 -14.85
C ARG A 272 3.80 -11.55 -14.97
N LEU A 273 3.64 -12.59 -15.77
CA LEU A 273 2.37 -13.32 -15.83
C LEU A 273 1.88 -13.73 -14.44
N PRO A 274 0.56 -13.67 -14.17
CA PRO A 274 -0.53 -13.48 -15.15
C PRO A 274 -0.82 -12.03 -15.54
N LEU A 275 -0.06 -11.07 -15.01
CA LEU A 275 -0.21 -9.64 -15.36
C LEU A 275 0.51 -9.33 -16.67
N VAL A 276 -0.05 -8.37 -17.41
CA VAL A 276 0.49 -7.89 -18.69
C VAL A 276 0.48 -6.36 -18.72
N PRO A 277 1.29 -5.71 -19.54
CA PRO A 277 1.25 -4.27 -19.71
C PRO A 277 -0.15 -3.75 -20.07
N THR A 278 -0.45 -2.53 -19.60
CA THR A 278 -1.73 -1.87 -19.95
C THR A 278 -1.86 -1.65 -21.46
N ARG A 279 -3.09 -1.56 -21.95
CA ARG A 279 -3.37 -1.32 -23.37
C ARG A 279 -2.73 -0.01 -23.84
N ILE A 280 -2.31 0.01 -25.10
CA ILE A 280 -1.67 1.18 -25.73
C ILE A 280 -2.55 2.43 -25.60
N ALA A 281 -3.86 2.32 -25.83
CA ALA A 281 -4.80 3.44 -25.71
C ALA A 281 -4.87 3.98 -24.28
N THR A 282 -4.87 3.10 -23.26
CA THR A 282 -4.85 3.50 -21.85
C THR A 282 -3.55 4.23 -21.52
N LYS A 283 -2.41 3.69 -21.96
CA LYS A 283 -1.10 4.32 -21.78
C LYS A 283 -1.05 5.71 -22.41
N GLN A 284 -1.47 5.84 -23.67
CA GLN A 284 -1.49 7.13 -24.38
C GLN A 284 -2.32 8.18 -23.64
N LYS A 285 -3.52 7.81 -23.18
CA LYS A 285 -4.37 8.72 -22.42
C LYS A 285 -3.73 9.15 -21.10
N MET A 286 -3.09 8.24 -20.34
CA MET A 286 -2.35 8.59 -19.14
C MET A 286 -1.18 9.53 -19.43
N SER A 287 -0.43 9.29 -20.51
CA SER A 287 0.68 10.15 -20.95
C SER A 287 0.23 11.57 -21.30
N GLU A 288 -0.92 11.70 -21.96
CA GLU A 288 -1.53 13.01 -22.26
C GLU A 288 -1.87 13.76 -20.98
N ILE A 289 -2.54 13.11 -20.04
CA ILE A 289 -2.87 13.70 -18.74
C ILE A 289 -1.59 14.12 -18.00
N LEU A 290 -0.59 13.24 -17.94
CA LEU A 290 0.68 13.53 -17.25
C LEU A 290 1.35 14.82 -17.77
N ARG A 291 1.30 15.08 -19.09
CA ARG A 291 1.86 16.30 -19.70
C ARG A 291 1.07 17.57 -19.32
N THR A 292 -0.21 17.45 -19.01
CA THR A 292 -1.05 18.60 -18.60
C THR A 292 -0.94 18.92 -17.11
N LEU A 293 -0.42 17.98 -16.31
CA LEU A 293 -0.24 18.18 -14.88
C LEU A 293 0.92 19.16 -14.64
N ASN A 294 0.60 20.35 -14.14
CA ASN A 294 1.58 21.33 -13.67
C ASN A 294 2.00 21.03 -12.23
N ILE A 295 2.74 19.93 -12.01
CA ILE A 295 3.09 19.38 -10.68
C ILE A 295 4.60 19.18 -10.52
#